data_d4e68f5074b8a4b138e8b5c3be13a2d1
#
_entry.id   d4e68f5074b8a4b138e8b5c3be13a2d1
#
_cell.length_a   1.000
_cell.length_b   1.000
_cell.length_c   1.000
_cell.angle_alpha   90.00
_cell.angle_beta   90.00
_cell.angle_gamma   90.00
#
_symmetry.space_group_name_H-M   'P 1'
#
loop_
_entity.id
_entity.type
_entity.pdbx_description
1 polymer ?
#
loop_
_entity_poly.entity_id
_entity_poly.type
_entity_poly.pdbx_seq_one_letter_code
_entity_poly.pdbx_strand_id
1 'polypeptide(L)'
;SEGTSVKEFSNVSLFPIGEPNTAYAKYFDGNSYLAPLALNGVRISNVTFEPGCRNHWHVHKAKSGGGQILLCTEGEAWYQEWGEPARRLRAGDCVTIPAGVKHWHGAAKDGWFSHLSVEVPGEDTENEWLESVSQADYDALDAEK
;
A
#
# COMPACT_ATOMS: atom_id res chain seq x y z
N SER A 1 -16.30 -19.95 0.13
CA SER A 1 -16.96 -18.97 1.01
C SER A 1 -16.75 -17.56 0.48
N GLU A 2 -17.70 -16.73 0.73
CA GLU A 2 -17.65 -15.36 0.28
C GLU A 2 -16.99 -14.50 1.32
N GLY A 3 -16.00 -13.74 0.89
CA GLY A 3 -15.36 -12.76 1.74
C GLY A 3 -16.18 -11.48 1.84
N THR A 4 -15.66 -10.52 2.57
CA THR A 4 -16.24 -9.20 2.72
C THR A 4 -16.28 -8.48 1.36
N SER A 5 -17.43 -7.94 1.00
CA SER A 5 -17.59 -7.18 -0.24
C SER A 5 -17.05 -5.76 -0.10
N VAL A 6 -16.87 -5.08 -1.24
CA VAL A 6 -16.49 -3.67 -1.28
C VAL A 6 -17.46 -2.83 -0.44
N LYS A 7 -18.76 -3.06 -0.62
CA LYS A 7 -19.77 -2.31 0.10
C LYS A 7 -19.69 -2.53 1.61
N GLU A 8 -19.53 -3.78 2.02
CA GLU A 8 -19.41 -4.11 3.43
C GLU A 8 -18.16 -3.49 4.05
N PHE A 9 -17.03 -3.58 3.36
CA PHE A 9 -15.80 -2.97 3.87
C PHE A 9 -15.91 -1.45 3.92
N SER A 10 -16.52 -0.85 2.91
CA SER A 10 -16.75 0.60 2.87
C SER A 10 -17.55 1.09 4.07
N ASN A 11 -18.49 0.27 4.56
CA ASN A 11 -19.33 0.64 5.70
C ASN A 11 -18.57 0.68 7.03
N VAL A 12 -17.45 -0.04 7.14
CA VAL A 12 -16.68 -0.12 8.39
C VAL A 12 -15.35 0.63 8.30
N SER A 13 -14.98 1.10 7.12
CA SER A 13 -13.73 1.81 6.90
C SER A 13 -13.76 3.18 7.59
N LEU A 14 -12.66 3.54 8.26
CA LEU A 14 -12.52 4.84 8.94
C LEU A 14 -12.58 6.00 7.95
N PHE A 15 -11.96 5.84 6.79
CA PHE A 15 -11.91 6.86 5.75
C PHE A 15 -12.61 6.34 4.50
N PRO A 16 -13.09 7.24 3.63
CA PRO A 16 -13.68 6.81 2.36
C PRO A 16 -12.69 5.93 1.59
N ILE A 17 -13.18 4.87 0.96
CA ILE A 17 -12.32 4.05 0.11
C ILE A 17 -12.15 4.64 -1.29
N GLY A 18 -13.06 5.49 -1.71
CA GLY A 18 -12.96 6.18 -3.00
C GLY A 18 -13.27 5.29 -4.18
N GLU A 19 -12.75 5.70 -5.32
CA GLU A 19 -13.00 5.02 -6.58
C GLU A 19 -11.93 3.97 -6.87
N PRO A 20 -12.21 3.02 -7.77
CA PRO A 20 -11.19 2.09 -8.23
C PRO A 20 -9.93 2.85 -8.69
N ASN A 21 -8.78 2.33 -8.29
CA ASN A 21 -7.49 2.96 -8.54
C ASN A 21 -7.01 2.71 -9.97
N THR A 22 -7.76 3.22 -10.96
CA THR A 22 -7.51 2.94 -12.37
C THR A 22 -6.22 3.56 -12.89
N ALA A 23 -5.86 4.74 -12.40
CA ALA A 23 -4.67 5.45 -12.87
C ALA A 23 -3.37 4.67 -12.62
N TYR A 24 -3.34 3.89 -11.53
CA TYR A 24 -2.16 3.12 -11.16
C TYR A 24 -2.37 1.61 -11.27
N ALA A 25 -3.48 1.17 -11.88
CA ALA A 25 -3.85 -0.25 -11.92
C ALA A 25 -2.75 -1.15 -12.52
N LYS A 26 -1.99 -0.65 -13.48
CA LYS A 26 -0.91 -1.41 -14.12
C LYS A 26 0.25 -1.70 -13.17
N TYR A 27 0.31 -1.03 -12.03
CA TYR A 27 1.36 -1.23 -11.03
C TYR A 27 0.88 -2.02 -9.81
N PHE A 28 -0.31 -2.61 -9.91
CA PHE A 28 -0.91 -3.40 -8.84
C PHE A 28 -1.36 -4.74 -9.40
N ASP A 29 -1.20 -5.80 -8.62
CA ASP A 29 -1.84 -7.09 -8.88
C ASP A 29 -3.04 -7.16 -7.95
N GLY A 30 -4.23 -7.34 -8.52
CA GLY A 30 -5.49 -7.29 -7.77
C GLY A 30 -6.13 -5.91 -7.81
N ASN A 31 -7.19 -5.74 -7.03
CA ASN A 31 -8.01 -4.53 -7.06
C ASN A 31 -7.70 -3.63 -5.86
N SER A 32 -7.56 -2.36 -6.14
CA SER A 32 -7.33 -1.35 -5.11
C SER A 32 -8.19 -0.12 -5.36
N TYR A 33 -8.32 0.72 -4.34
CA TYR A 33 -9.15 1.91 -4.35
C TYR A 33 -8.35 3.07 -3.79
N LEU A 34 -8.61 4.27 -4.29
CA LEU A 34 -7.87 5.46 -3.91
C LEU A 34 -8.84 6.58 -3.58
N ALA A 35 -8.72 7.14 -2.39
CA ALA A 35 -9.49 8.31 -1.97
C ALA A 35 -8.53 9.42 -1.56
N PRO A 36 -8.35 10.45 -2.40
CA PRO A 36 -7.58 11.63 -1.99
C PRO A 36 -8.28 12.33 -0.82
N LEU A 37 -7.52 12.67 0.21
CA LEU A 37 -8.05 13.33 1.40
C LEU A 37 -7.52 14.75 1.55
N ALA A 38 -6.21 14.94 1.38
CA ALA A 38 -5.57 16.24 1.42
C ALA A 38 -4.73 16.41 0.18
N LEU A 39 -4.93 17.50 -0.56
CA LEU A 39 -4.29 17.73 -1.85
C LEU A 39 -3.32 18.91 -1.85
N ASN A 40 -3.33 19.72 -0.81
CA ASN A 40 -2.47 20.89 -0.70
C ASN A 40 -1.49 20.74 0.44
N GLY A 41 -0.27 21.20 0.24
CA GLY A 41 0.79 21.04 1.24
C GLY A 41 1.20 19.58 1.32
N VAL A 42 0.97 18.94 2.46
CA VAL A 42 1.21 17.51 2.62
C VAL A 42 0.05 16.74 1.99
N ARG A 43 0.35 15.91 1.00
CA ARG A 43 -0.68 15.14 0.29
C ARG A 43 -0.94 13.83 1.02
N ILE A 44 -2.21 13.58 1.29
CA ILE A 44 -2.64 12.38 2.01
C ILE A 44 -3.78 11.72 1.23
N SER A 45 -3.67 10.42 1.02
CA SER A 45 -4.74 9.62 0.41
C SER A 45 -5.00 8.38 1.26
N ASN A 46 -6.23 7.91 1.23
CA ASN A 46 -6.55 6.59 1.78
C ASN A 46 -6.46 5.59 0.63
N VAL A 47 -5.63 4.55 0.80
CA VAL A 47 -5.46 3.50 -0.19
C VAL A 47 -6.00 2.20 0.40
N THR A 48 -6.90 1.55 -0.33
CA THR A 48 -7.56 0.32 0.12
C THR A 48 -7.25 -0.80 -0.85
N PHE A 49 -6.87 -1.95 -0.31
CA PHE A 49 -6.49 -3.14 -1.06
C PHE A 49 -7.48 -4.25 -0.78
N GLU A 50 -8.03 -4.89 -1.82
CA GLU A 50 -8.78 -6.12 -1.66
C GLU A 50 -7.84 -7.26 -1.22
N PRO A 51 -8.38 -8.33 -0.64
CA PRO A 51 -7.53 -9.46 -0.24
C PRO A 51 -6.61 -9.91 -1.36
N GLY A 52 -5.33 -10.09 -1.07
CA GLY A 52 -4.34 -10.52 -2.04
C GLY A 52 -3.78 -9.44 -2.95
N CYS A 53 -4.36 -8.26 -2.95
CA CYS A 53 -3.89 -7.16 -3.78
C CYS A 53 -2.58 -6.60 -3.24
N ARG A 54 -1.63 -6.35 -4.12
CA ARG A 54 -0.33 -5.78 -3.76
C ARG A 54 0.19 -4.90 -4.89
N ASN A 55 0.99 -3.90 -4.53
CA ASN A 55 1.65 -3.10 -5.55
C ASN A 55 2.98 -3.74 -5.97
N HIS A 56 3.53 -3.25 -7.07
CA HIS A 56 4.84 -3.68 -7.56
C HIS A 56 5.94 -3.11 -6.67
N TRP A 57 7.12 -3.71 -6.75
CA TRP A 57 8.32 -3.09 -6.23
C TRP A 57 8.43 -1.69 -6.80
N HIS A 58 8.75 -0.72 -5.95
CA HIS A 58 8.89 0.67 -6.39
C HIS A 58 9.78 1.47 -5.45
N VAL A 59 10.16 2.65 -5.90
CA VAL A 59 11.04 3.56 -5.16
C VAL A 59 10.45 4.95 -5.22
N HIS A 60 10.41 5.63 -4.07
CA HIS A 60 10.10 7.05 -4.02
C HIS A 60 11.42 7.81 -4.12
N LYS A 61 11.66 8.46 -5.25
CA LYS A 61 12.92 9.17 -5.51
C LYS A 61 12.79 10.63 -5.12
N ALA A 62 13.84 11.19 -4.58
CA ALA A 62 13.90 12.62 -4.27
C ALA A 62 15.36 13.06 -4.22
N LYS A 63 15.61 14.32 -4.59
CA LYS A 63 16.94 14.92 -4.44
C LYS A 63 17.24 15.16 -2.96
N SER A 64 16.22 15.57 -2.20
CA SER A 64 16.29 15.70 -0.74
C SER A 64 14.90 15.53 -0.16
N GLY A 65 14.80 15.10 1.09
CA GLY A 65 13.51 14.77 1.70
C GLY A 65 12.81 13.64 0.97
N GLY A 66 11.49 13.74 0.86
CA GLY A 66 10.70 12.74 0.16
C GLY A 66 10.46 11.46 0.94
N GLY A 67 9.96 10.46 0.24
CA GLY A 67 9.56 9.20 0.83
C GLY A 67 8.07 9.18 1.14
N GLN A 68 7.66 8.18 1.92
CA GLN A 68 6.25 7.96 2.20
C GLN A 68 6.09 7.47 3.64
N ILE A 69 4.99 7.86 4.26
CA ILE A 69 4.61 7.29 5.56
C ILE A 69 3.29 6.56 5.37
N LEU A 70 3.22 5.32 5.84
CA LEU A 70 2.00 4.53 5.87
C LEU A 70 1.45 4.54 7.28
N LEU A 71 0.18 4.93 7.43
CA LEU A 71 -0.55 4.81 8.69
C LEU A 71 -1.64 3.77 8.46
N CYS A 72 -1.46 2.58 9.02
CA CYS A 72 -2.37 1.47 8.79
C CYS A 72 -3.65 1.65 9.62
N THR A 73 -4.79 1.61 8.96
CA THR A 73 -6.09 1.91 9.59
C THR A 73 -6.97 0.69 9.74
N GLU A 74 -6.97 -0.24 8.78
CA GLU A 74 -7.77 -1.46 8.84
C GLU A 74 -7.00 -2.64 8.28
N GLY A 75 -7.26 -3.81 8.84
CA GLY A 75 -6.83 -5.09 8.29
C GLY A 75 -5.39 -5.43 8.54
N GLU A 76 -4.90 -6.36 7.74
CA GLU A 76 -3.52 -6.84 7.82
C GLU A 76 -2.87 -6.82 6.46
N ALA A 77 -1.57 -6.58 6.45
CA ALA A 77 -0.81 -6.40 5.24
C ALA A 77 0.59 -6.99 5.36
N TRP A 78 1.26 -7.03 4.21
CA TRP A 78 2.69 -7.31 4.14
C TRP A 78 3.41 -6.06 3.67
N TYR A 79 4.62 -5.87 4.18
CA TYR A 79 5.54 -4.83 3.75
C TYR A 79 6.93 -5.43 3.63
N GLN A 80 7.63 -5.15 2.56
CA GLN A 80 8.98 -5.67 2.36
C GLN A 80 9.88 -4.65 1.70
N GLU A 81 11.07 -4.48 2.26
CA GLU A 81 12.16 -3.74 1.64
C GLU A 81 13.06 -4.73 0.91
N TRP A 82 13.61 -4.32 -0.22
CA TRP A 82 14.46 -5.18 -1.02
C TRP A 82 15.66 -5.68 -0.21
N GLY A 83 15.86 -6.99 -0.23
CA GLY A 83 16.95 -7.63 0.51
C GLY A 83 16.62 -7.97 1.94
N GLU A 84 15.42 -7.61 2.42
CA GLU A 84 15.01 -7.88 3.79
C GLU A 84 13.81 -8.83 3.81
N PRO A 85 13.56 -9.53 4.93
CA PRO A 85 12.35 -10.32 5.08
C PRO A 85 11.11 -9.43 5.05
N ALA A 86 10.01 -9.94 4.48
CA ALA A 86 8.73 -9.27 4.57
C ALA A 86 8.25 -9.27 6.03
N ARG A 87 7.56 -8.21 6.42
CA ARG A 87 6.98 -8.14 7.76
C ARG A 87 5.50 -7.82 7.69
N ARG A 88 4.79 -8.32 8.69
CA ARG A 88 3.35 -8.13 8.82
C ARG A 88 3.05 -6.74 9.37
N LEU A 89 2.05 -6.09 8.76
CA LEU A 89 1.50 -4.82 9.27
C LEU A 89 0.08 -5.03 9.71
N ARG A 90 -0.35 -4.28 10.71
CA ARG A 90 -1.72 -4.30 11.25
C ARG A 90 -2.21 -2.89 11.45
N ALA A 91 -3.51 -2.75 11.65
CA ALA A 91 -4.12 -1.48 12.01
C ALA A 91 -3.39 -0.90 13.24
N GLY A 92 -3.06 0.38 13.18
CA GLY A 92 -2.29 1.06 14.22
C GLY A 92 -0.79 1.16 13.93
N ASP A 93 -0.27 0.42 12.96
CA ASP A 93 1.15 0.50 12.60
C ASP A 93 1.43 1.73 11.77
N CYS A 94 2.63 2.28 11.99
CA CYS A 94 3.16 3.39 11.21
C CYS A 94 4.50 2.97 10.62
N VAL A 95 4.62 3.12 9.30
CA VAL A 95 5.86 2.77 8.59
C VAL A 95 6.38 4.00 7.89
N THR A 96 7.62 4.38 8.19
CA THR A 96 8.31 5.43 7.44
C THR A 96 9.18 4.78 6.38
N ILE A 97 8.93 5.14 5.14
CA ILE A 97 9.69 4.63 3.99
C ILE A 97 10.52 5.77 3.44
N PRO A 98 11.83 5.78 3.70
CA PRO A 98 12.69 6.84 3.19
C PRO A 98 12.75 6.84 1.66
N ALA A 99 13.02 8.01 1.10
CA ALA A 99 13.31 8.09 -0.34
C ALA A 99 14.48 7.17 -0.67
N GLY A 100 14.42 6.54 -1.84
CA GLY A 100 15.47 5.65 -2.33
C GLY A 100 15.32 4.19 -1.91
N VAL A 101 14.39 3.87 -1.04
CA VAL A 101 14.19 2.47 -0.59
C VAL A 101 13.26 1.73 -1.55
N LYS A 102 13.76 0.66 -2.14
CA LYS A 102 12.95 -0.23 -2.99
C LYS A 102 12.09 -1.11 -2.09
N HIS A 103 10.79 -1.05 -2.27
CA HIS A 103 9.84 -1.75 -1.40
C HIS A 103 8.54 -2.06 -2.11
N TRP A 104 7.72 -2.86 -1.48
CA TRP A 104 6.31 -3.07 -1.87
C TRP A 104 5.48 -3.28 -0.61
N HIS A 105 4.17 -3.11 -0.73
CA HIS A 105 3.22 -3.48 0.30
C HIS A 105 1.90 -3.92 -0.34
N GLY A 106 1.09 -4.60 0.45
CA GLY A 106 -0.19 -5.10 -0.02
C GLY A 106 -0.96 -5.82 1.06
N ALA A 107 -2.22 -6.13 0.76
CA ALA A 107 -3.10 -6.82 1.68
C ALA A 107 -2.62 -8.25 1.96
N ALA A 108 -2.96 -8.76 3.13
CA ALA A 108 -2.84 -10.18 3.39
C ALA A 108 -3.77 -10.96 2.46
N LYS A 109 -3.51 -12.24 2.29
CA LYS A 109 -4.21 -13.09 1.34
C LYS A 109 -5.72 -13.15 1.61
N ASP A 110 -6.12 -13.13 2.87
CA ASP A 110 -7.49 -13.40 3.29
C ASP A 110 -8.24 -12.14 3.77
N GLY A 111 -7.65 -10.97 3.69
CA GLY A 111 -8.29 -9.80 4.28
C GLY A 111 -8.04 -8.52 3.52
N TRP A 112 -8.96 -7.60 3.69
CA TRP A 112 -8.84 -6.23 3.20
C TRP A 112 -7.79 -5.49 4.01
N PHE A 113 -7.20 -4.47 3.41
CA PHE A 113 -6.22 -3.62 4.07
C PHE A 113 -6.39 -2.18 3.61
N SER A 114 -6.36 -1.24 4.55
CA SER A 114 -6.32 0.18 4.23
C SER A 114 -5.21 0.87 5.00
N HIS A 115 -4.62 1.86 4.35
CA HIS A 115 -3.67 2.74 5.01
C HIS A 115 -3.81 4.15 4.48
N LEU A 116 -3.46 5.13 5.32
CA LEU A 116 -3.23 6.47 4.85
C LEU A 116 -1.83 6.51 4.23
N SER A 117 -1.73 7.07 3.04
CA SER A 117 -0.48 7.33 2.36
C SER A 117 -0.15 8.79 2.52
N VAL A 118 0.91 9.08 3.25
CA VAL A 118 1.38 10.46 3.45
C VAL A 118 2.60 10.65 2.58
N GLU A 119 2.51 11.56 1.59
CA GLU A 119 3.67 11.90 0.77
C GLU A 119 4.55 12.88 1.54
N VAL A 120 5.74 12.45 1.90
CA VAL A 120 6.69 13.33 2.59
C VAL A 120 7.22 14.35 1.59
N PRO A 121 7.10 15.64 1.87
CA PRO A 121 7.59 16.67 0.95
C PRO A 121 9.07 16.54 0.69
N GLY A 122 9.47 16.83 -0.54
CA GLY A 122 10.86 16.74 -0.94
C GLY A 122 11.12 17.52 -2.21
N GLU A 123 12.39 17.53 -2.61
CA GLU A 123 12.85 18.21 -3.81
C GLU A 123 12.95 17.20 -4.96
N ASP A 124 12.41 17.56 -6.13
CA ASP A 124 12.44 16.72 -7.34
C ASP A 124 11.96 15.30 -7.07
N THR A 125 10.75 15.19 -6.49
CA THR A 125 10.17 13.89 -6.14
C THR A 125 9.54 13.22 -7.34
N GLU A 126 9.76 11.90 -7.45
CA GLU A 126 9.08 11.07 -8.44
C GLU A 126 9.02 9.63 -7.94
N ASN A 127 8.10 8.85 -8.49
CA ASN A 127 7.99 7.42 -8.18
C ASN A 127 8.52 6.61 -9.35
N GLU A 128 9.34 5.61 -9.05
CA GLU A 128 9.82 4.66 -10.05
C GLU A 128 9.17 3.31 -9.79
N TRP A 129 8.38 2.83 -10.74
CA TRP A 129 7.72 1.53 -10.65
C TRP A 129 8.58 0.47 -11.30
N LEU A 130 8.76 -0.64 -10.60
CA LEU A 130 9.65 -1.72 -11.00
C LEU A 130 8.86 -3.01 -11.19
N GLU A 131 9.51 -4.16 -10.97
CA GLU A 131 8.90 -5.47 -11.23
C GLU A 131 7.76 -5.79 -10.25
N SER A 132 6.86 -6.67 -10.67
CA SER A 132 5.80 -7.17 -9.80
C SER A 132 6.37 -8.12 -8.75
N VAL A 133 5.63 -8.30 -7.66
CA VAL A 133 5.90 -9.38 -6.70
C VAL A 133 5.24 -10.63 -7.26
N SER A 134 6.03 -11.65 -7.59
CA SER A 134 5.49 -12.87 -8.21
C SER A 134 4.47 -13.54 -7.30
N GLN A 135 3.52 -14.25 -7.91
CA GLN A 135 2.52 -14.99 -7.15
C GLN A 135 3.19 -16.03 -6.23
N ALA A 136 4.26 -16.67 -6.72
CA ALA A 136 5.00 -17.65 -5.94
C ALA A 136 5.63 -17.02 -4.69
N ASP A 137 6.28 -15.88 -4.84
CA ASP A 137 6.90 -15.17 -3.71
C ASP A 137 5.86 -14.70 -2.73
N TYR A 138 4.75 -14.16 -3.22
CA TYR A 138 3.65 -13.71 -2.37
C TYR A 138 3.04 -14.87 -1.59
N ASP A 139 2.77 -15.98 -2.26
CA ASP A 139 2.17 -17.17 -1.60
C ASP A 139 3.11 -17.75 -0.53
N ALA A 140 4.42 -17.67 -0.75
CA ALA A 140 5.40 -18.19 0.20
C ALA A 140 5.41 -17.43 1.53
N LEU A 141 4.90 -16.19 1.57
CA LEU A 141 4.89 -15.39 2.80
C LEU A 141 4.05 -16.06 3.90
N ASP A 142 2.93 -16.65 3.56
CA ASP A 142 2.08 -17.31 4.56
C ASP A 142 2.71 -18.59 5.12
N ALA A 143 3.60 -19.21 4.38
CA ALA A 143 4.27 -20.44 4.82
C ALA A 143 5.36 -20.16 5.88
N GLU A 144 5.76 -18.90 6.04
CA GLU A 144 6.83 -18.51 6.96
C GLU A 144 6.33 -18.06 8.34
N LYS A 145 5.04 -18.25 8.61
CA LYS A 145 4.44 -17.87 9.90
C LYS A 145 4.93 -18.78 11.03
#